data_00fa127786ff00e91e634666caea427a
#
_entry.id   00fa127786ff00e91e634666caea427a
#
_cell.length_a   1.000
_cell.length_b   1.000
_cell.length_c   1.000
_cell.angle_alpha   90.00
_cell.angle_beta   90.00
_cell.angle_gamma   90.00
#
_symmetry.space_group_name_H-M   'P 1'
#
loop_
_entity.id
_entity.type
_entity.pdbx_description
1 polymer ?
#
loop_
_entity_poly.entity_id
_entity_poly.type
_entity_poly.pdbx_seq_one_letter_code
_entity_poly.pdbx_strand_id
1 'polypeptide(L)'
;LPGTGDEGLHRLYDGLIQHILDDFEPELIINSAGQDNHFSDPLASMAVTAQGYAKLADKLQADIAVLEGGYSVEAALPYVNTGIILAMADMDYSKVVEPDQSDLRQQDERCNKRVDQLIAETGELWRSRFSTRKELLAKCGNSWSRKKSIYYDEEGIREEQIETAHYCRQCSGYLTIRTAAAGTRFGDQSAFIISLKRDTCSECRQTAYDEAQLEKRNGKWQYVLVQHIADGEIESL
;
A
#
# COMPACT_ATOMS: atom_id res chain seq x y z
N LEU A 1 1.63 11.69 -9.15
CA LEU A 1 1.17 13.04 -9.39
C LEU A 1 0.24 13.07 -10.59
N PRO A 2 -0.81 13.91 -10.58
CA PRO A 2 -1.59 14.18 -11.78
C PRO A 2 -0.67 14.55 -12.96
N GLY A 3 -0.94 13.95 -14.15
CA GLY A 3 -0.12 14.12 -15.34
C GLY A 3 1.13 13.25 -15.44
N THR A 4 1.38 12.36 -14.47
CA THR A 4 2.45 11.34 -14.61
C THR A 4 2.05 10.33 -15.71
N GLY A 5 2.90 10.19 -16.70
CA GLY A 5 2.74 9.27 -17.82
C GLY A 5 3.77 8.14 -17.82
N ASP A 6 3.96 7.53 -18.99
CA ASP A 6 4.86 6.40 -19.18
C ASP A 6 6.29 6.68 -18.71
N GLU A 7 6.83 7.86 -19.03
CA GLU A 7 8.19 8.23 -18.62
C GLU A 7 8.34 8.19 -17.10
N GLY A 8 7.41 8.84 -16.36
CA GLY A 8 7.47 8.89 -14.91
C GLY A 8 7.28 7.52 -14.27
N LEU A 9 6.37 6.71 -14.82
CA LEU A 9 6.13 5.35 -14.37
C LEU A 9 7.38 4.47 -14.51
N HIS A 10 8.02 4.50 -15.68
CA HIS A 10 9.23 3.72 -15.93
C HIS A 10 10.45 4.22 -15.15
N ARG A 11 10.60 5.55 -15.00
CA ARG A 11 11.65 6.11 -14.14
C ARG A 11 11.50 5.66 -12.68
N LEU A 12 10.27 5.63 -12.16
CA LEU A 12 9.99 5.14 -10.81
C LEU A 12 10.34 3.65 -10.69
N TYR A 13 9.97 2.85 -11.69
CA TYR A 13 10.31 1.44 -11.71
C TYR A 13 11.83 1.24 -11.73
N ASP A 14 12.52 1.81 -12.71
CA ASP A 14 13.96 1.63 -12.91
C ASP A 14 14.79 2.22 -11.75
N GLY A 15 14.38 3.37 -11.22
CA GLY A 15 15.13 4.08 -10.18
C GLY A 15 14.85 3.61 -8.75
N LEU A 16 13.76 2.87 -8.53
CA LEU A 16 13.35 2.47 -7.18
C LEU A 16 12.85 1.04 -7.10
N ILE A 17 11.78 0.69 -7.85
CA ILE A 17 11.08 -0.59 -7.65
C ILE A 17 12.00 -1.77 -7.98
N GLN A 18 12.72 -1.70 -9.11
CA GLN A 18 13.68 -2.73 -9.49
C GLN A 18 14.72 -2.99 -8.39
N HIS A 19 15.30 -1.92 -7.83
CA HIS A 19 16.29 -2.04 -6.76
C HIS A 19 15.72 -2.65 -5.47
N ILE A 20 14.44 -2.36 -5.17
CA ILE A 20 13.75 -2.97 -4.03
C ILE A 20 13.53 -4.45 -4.28
N LEU A 21 13.09 -4.84 -5.48
CA LEU A 21 12.87 -6.23 -5.85
C LEU A 21 14.19 -7.03 -5.83
N ASP A 22 15.27 -6.47 -6.36
CA ASP A 22 16.61 -7.08 -6.37
C ASP A 22 17.14 -7.34 -4.95
N ASP A 23 16.85 -6.44 -4.00
CA ASP A 23 17.31 -6.56 -2.60
C ASP A 23 16.34 -7.40 -1.74
N PHE A 24 15.05 -7.43 -2.07
CA PHE A 24 14.04 -8.19 -1.34
C PHE A 24 13.97 -9.66 -1.78
N GLU A 25 14.32 -9.95 -3.04
CA GLU A 25 14.31 -11.28 -3.66
C GLU A 25 13.00 -12.05 -3.42
N PRO A 26 11.83 -11.52 -3.87
CA PRO A 26 10.56 -12.17 -3.63
C PRO A 26 10.47 -13.53 -4.34
N GLU A 27 9.86 -14.53 -3.70
CA GLU A 27 9.57 -15.83 -4.31
C GLU A 27 8.35 -15.78 -5.26
N LEU A 28 7.48 -14.78 -5.11
CA LEU A 28 6.27 -14.58 -5.91
C LEU A 28 6.01 -13.09 -6.07
N ILE A 29 5.77 -12.66 -7.31
CA ILE A 29 5.38 -11.29 -7.64
C ILE A 29 3.94 -11.28 -8.14
N ILE A 30 3.08 -10.55 -7.45
CA ILE A 30 1.69 -10.33 -7.86
C ILE A 30 1.53 -8.88 -8.28
N ASN A 31 1.15 -8.65 -9.52
CA ASN A 31 0.81 -7.33 -10.04
C ASN A 31 -0.68 -7.05 -9.81
N SER A 32 -1.00 -6.12 -8.91
CA SER A 32 -2.33 -5.54 -8.77
C SER A 32 -2.51 -4.50 -9.88
N ALA A 33 -2.95 -4.97 -11.05
CA ALA A 33 -2.88 -4.24 -12.31
C ALA A 33 -4.08 -3.28 -12.49
N GLY A 34 -4.15 -2.25 -11.64
CA GLY A 34 -5.10 -1.15 -11.81
C GLY A 34 -4.81 -0.34 -13.07
N GLN A 35 -5.84 -0.06 -13.85
CA GLN A 35 -5.73 0.61 -15.16
C GLN A 35 -6.27 2.03 -15.15
N ASP A 36 -6.68 2.51 -13.98
CA ASP A 36 -7.20 3.86 -13.75
C ASP A 36 -6.14 4.97 -13.89
N ASN A 37 -4.85 4.62 -14.01
CA ASN A 37 -3.80 5.56 -14.39
C ASN A 37 -3.73 5.83 -15.90
N HIS A 38 -4.57 5.21 -16.71
CA HIS A 38 -4.62 5.45 -18.15
C HIS A 38 -5.10 6.87 -18.47
N PHE A 39 -4.56 7.50 -19.51
CA PHE A 39 -4.84 8.90 -19.85
C PHE A 39 -6.32 9.18 -20.15
N SER A 40 -7.09 8.17 -20.55
CA SER A 40 -8.52 8.27 -20.84
C SER A 40 -9.42 7.88 -19.67
N ASP A 41 -8.85 7.58 -18.49
CA ASP A 41 -9.66 7.18 -17.34
C ASP A 41 -10.43 8.38 -16.78
N PRO A 42 -11.74 8.26 -16.52
CA PRO A 42 -12.56 9.36 -16.04
C PRO A 42 -12.33 9.73 -14.57
N LEU A 43 -11.72 8.85 -13.77
CA LEU A 43 -11.55 9.05 -12.32
C LEU A 43 -10.13 9.49 -11.94
N ALA A 44 -9.13 9.18 -12.76
CA ALA A 44 -7.75 9.55 -12.50
C ALA A 44 -7.26 10.64 -13.47
N SER A 45 -6.23 11.36 -13.05
CA SER A 45 -5.61 12.43 -13.84
C SER A 45 -4.17 12.06 -14.24
N MET A 46 -3.95 10.81 -14.59
CA MET A 46 -2.66 10.28 -15.04
C MET A 46 -2.59 10.30 -16.58
N ALA A 47 -1.43 9.97 -17.13
CA ALA A 47 -1.20 10.02 -18.57
C ALA A 47 -0.45 8.75 -19.07
N VAL A 48 -0.76 7.59 -18.47
CA VAL A 48 -0.15 6.31 -18.85
C VAL A 48 -0.88 5.74 -20.06
N THR A 49 -0.13 5.17 -21.00
CA THR A 49 -0.67 4.51 -22.20
C THR A 49 -0.70 2.98 -22.05
N ALA A 50 -1.38 2.28 -22.96
CA ALA A 50 -1.33 0.82 -23.01
C ALA A 50 0.09 0.29 -23.25
N GLN A 51 0.90 1.01 -24.01
CA GLN A 51 2.32 0.72 -24.18
C GLN A 51 3.11 0.88 -22.88
N GLY A 52 2.78 1.92 -22.10
CA GLY A 52 3.37 2.14 -20.77
C GLY A 52 3.08 0.98 -19.82
N TYR A 53 1.84 0.52 -19.78
CA TYR A 53 1.44 -0.65 -18.99
C TYR A 53 2.10 -1.95 -19.45
N ALA A 54 2.11 -2.20 -20.77
CA ALA A 54 2.74 -3.39 -21.31
C ALA A 54 4.24 -3.45 -20.98
N LYS A 55 4.95 -2.34 -21.16
CA LYS A 55 6.37 -2.23 -20.83
C LYS A 55 6.63 -2.35 -19.32
N LEU A 56 5.72 -1.87 -18.47
CA LEU A 56 5.82 -2.09 -17.03
C LEU A 56 5.64 -3.56 -16.68
N ALA A 57 4.66 -4.25 -17.27
CA ALA A 57 4.43 -5.67 -17.06
C ALA A 57 5.63 -6.51 -17.53
N ASP A 58 6.21 -6.17 -18.69
CA ASP A 58 7.43 -6.78 -19.21
C ASP A 58 8.63 -6.62 -18.24
N LYS A 59 8.83 -5.42 -17.69
CA LYS A 59 9.89 -5.18 -16.72
C LYS A 59 9.66 -5.87 -15.37
N LEU A 60 8.40 -5.90 -14.91
CA LEU A 60 8.04 -6.44 -13.60
C LEU A 60 8.16 -7.97 -13.53
N GLN A 61 7.96 -8.65 -14.67
CA GLN A 61 8.01 -10.12 -14.77
C GLN A 61 7.16 -10.80 -13.68
N ALA A 62 5.94 -10.27 -13.47
CA ALA A 62 5.06 -10.77 -12.43
C ALA A 62 4.57 -12.20 -12.75
N ASP A 63 4.48 -13.04 -11.73
CA ASP A 63 3.94 -14.41 -11.85
C ASP A 63 2.41 -14.39 -12.05
N ILE A 64 1.75 -13.41 -11.43
CA ILE A 64 0.30 -13.25 -11.48
C ILE A 64 -0.02 -11.77 -11.68
N ALA A 65 -0.99 -11.47 -12.56
CA ALA A 65 -1.61 -10.15 -12.64
C ALA A 65 -3.10 -10.27 -12.34
N VAL A 66 -3.60 -9.46 -11.42
CA VAL A 66 -5.03 -9.37 -11.09
C VAL A 66 -5.57 -8.02 -11.50
N LEU A 67 -6.78 -8.00 -12.05
CA LEU A 67 -7.44 -6.76 -12.41
C LEU A 67 -7.90 -6.02 -11.15
N GLU A 68 -7.72 -4.71 -11.16
CA GLU A 68 -8.18 -3.81 -10.13
C GLU A 68 -8.99 -2.66 -10.77
N GLY A 69 -8.78 -1.40 -10.34
CA GLY A 69 -9.43 -0.24 -10.96
C GLY A 69 -9.13 -0.10 -12.46
N GLY A 70 -9.97 0.64 -13.14
CA GLY A 70 -9.90 0.92 -14.57
C GLY A 70 -11.31 1.11 -15.12
N TYR A 71 -11.68 2.36 -15.38
CA TYR A 71 -13.07 2.77 -15.63
C TYR A 71 -13.30 3.26 -17.06
N SER A 72 -12.26 3.34 -17.87
CA SER A 72 -12.32 3.59 -19.32
C SER A 72 -12.51 2.27 -20.07
N VAL A 73 -13.75 1.73 -20.04
CA VAL A 73 -14.07 0.37 -20.50
C VAL A 73 -13.82 0.19 -22.01
N GLU A 74 -14.14 1.18 -22.83
CA GLU A 74 -14.02 1.07 -24.28
C GLU A 74 -12.66 1.50 -24.81
N ALA A 75 -12.06 2.54 -24.19
CA ALA A 75 -10.84 3.15 -24.70
C ALA A 75 -9.55 2.57 -24.08
N ALA A 76 -9.56 2.16 -22.80
CA ALA A 76 -8.38 1.67 -22.12
C ALA A 76 -8.33 0.15 -21.99
N LEU A 77 -9.36 -0.46 -21.37
CA LEU A 77 -9.30 -1.86 -20.93
C LEU A 77 -8.88 -2.85 -22.02
N PRO A 78 -9.41 -2.80 -23.26
CA PRO A 78 -9.02 -3.77 -24.30
C PRO A 78 -7.53 -3.69 -24.65
N TYR A 79 -6.99 -2.48 -24.70
CA TYR A 79 -5.60 -2.25 -25.10
C TYR A 79 -4.64 -2.55 -23.96
N VAL A 80 -4.91 -2.04 -22.76
CA VAL A 80 -4.07 -2.26 -21.58
C VAL A 80 -4.03 -3.75 -21.23
N ASN A 81 -5.20 -4.42 -21.16
CA ASN A 81 -5.25 -5.87 -20.88
C ASN A 81 -4.48 -6.66 -21.93
N THR A 82 -4.70 -6.37 -23.22
CA THR A 82 -3.97 -7.04 -24.30
C THR A 82 -2.46 -6.83 -24.16
N GLY A 83 -2.03 -5.59 -23.89
CA GLY A 83 -0.62 -5.26 -23.69
C GLY A 83 0.02 -6.02 -22.53
N ILE A 84 -0.65 -6.05 -21.37
CA ILE A 84 -0.17 -6.79 -20.20
C ILE A 84 -0.10 -8.29 -20.47
N ILE A 85 -1.14 -8.87 -21.09
CA ILE A 85 -1.18 -10.31 -21.40
C ILE A 85 -0.05 -10.68 -22.37
N LEU A 86 0.16 -9.89 -23.44
CA LEU A 86 1.23 -10.15 -24.40
C LEU A 86 2.61 -10.03 -23.73
N ALA A 87 2.83 -9.01 -22.91
CA ALA A 87 4.08 -8.82 -22.17
C ALA A 87 4.36 -10.00 -21.23
N MET A 88 3.36 -10.43 -20.44
CA MET A 88 3.50 -11.58 -19.53
C MET A 88 3.69 -12.91 -20.26
N ALA A 89 3.24 -13.01 -21.52
CA ALA A 89 3.43 -14.18 -22.38
C ALA A 89 4.73 -14.13 -23.20
N ASP A 90 5.60 -13.15 -22.98
CA ASP A 90 6.83 -12.90 -23.75
C ASP A 90 6.54 -12.76 -25.28
N MET A 91 5.42 -12.09 -25.61
CA MET A 91 4.97 -11.85 -26.97
C MET A 91 5.11 -10.38 -27.36
N ASP A 92 5.22 -10.10 -28.66
CA ASP A 92 5.32 -8.74 -29.18
C ASP A 92 4.04 -7.92 -28.93
N TYR A 93 4.14 -6.91 -28.10
CA TYR A 93 3.10 -5.95 -27.77
C TYR A 93 3.25 -4.59 -28.49
N SER A 94 4.22 -4.43 -29.38
CA SER A 94 4.55 -3.16 -30.05
C SER A 94 3.39 -2.53 -30.84
N LYS A 95 2.41 -3.34 -31.23
CA LYS A 95 1.22 -2.91 -32.00
C LYS A 95 0.01 -2.61 -31.11
N VAL A 96 0.11 -2.79 -29.82
CA VAL A 96 -1.00 -2.50 -28.89
C VAL A 96 -0.97 -0.99 -28.59
N VAL A 97 -1.72 -0.25 -29.38
CA VAL A 97 -1.83 1.22 -29.29
C VAL A 97 -3.30 1.59 -29.32
N GLU A 98 -3.68 2.55 -28.49
CA GLU A 98 -5.05 3.09 -28.49
C GLU A 98 -5.37 3.78 -29.82
N PRO A 99 -6.59 3.63 -30.34
CA PRO A 99 -6.97 4.20 -31.63
C PRO A 99 -7.05 5.74 -31.60
N ASP A 100 -7.33 6.31 -30.44
CA ASP A 100 -7.41 7.75 -30.23
C ASP A 100 -6.53 8.15 -29.04
N GLN A 101 -5.58 9.03 -29.29
CA GLN A 101 -4.67 9.60 -28.31
C GLN A 101 -4.81 11.12 -28.20
N SER A 102 -5.94 11.69 -28.67
CA SER A 102 -6.17 13.15 -28.66
C SER A 102 -6.11 13.77 -27.27
N ASP A 103 -6.48 13.02 -26.24
CA ASP A 103 -6.46 13.45 -24.85
C ASP A 103 -5.14 13.17 -24.13
N LEU A 104 -4.21 12.47 -24.79
CA LEU A 104 -2.90 12.17 -24.22
C LEU A 104 -2.10 13.45 -24.00
N ARG A 105 -1.72 13.69 -22.77
CA ARG A 105 -0.89 14.83 -22.37
C ARG A 105 0.56 14.38 -22.16
N GLN A 106 1.48 15.23 -22.58
CA GLN A 106 2.89 15.00 -22.25
C GLN A 106 3.14 15.31 -20.77
N GLN A 107 3.94 14.46 -20.14
CA GLN A 107 4.39 14.66 -18.77
C GLN A 107 5.25 15.94 -18.70
N ASP A 108 4.97 16.79 -17.73
CA ASP A 108 5.70 18.04 -17.56
C ASP A 108 6.95 17.88 -16.66
N GLU A 109 7.83 18.87 -16.70
CA GLU A 109 9.07 18.89 -15.92
C GLU A 109 8.83 18.91 -14.40
N ARG A 110 7.70 19.39 -13.94
CA ARG A 110 7.31 19.38 -12.52
C ARG A 110 7.02 17.95 -12.05
N CYS A 111 6.34 17.16 -12.90
CA CYS A 111 6.13 15.75 -12.65
C CYS A 111 7.48 15.01 -12.60
N ASN A 112 8.37 15.26 -13.55
CA ASN A 112 9.71 14.64 -13.59
C ASN A 112 10.49 14.90 -12.30
N LYS A 113 10.59 16.15 -11.87
CA LYS A 113 11.27 16.51 -10.62
C LYS A 113 10.67 15.83 -9.39
N ARG A 114 9.33 15.73 -9.34
CA ARG A 114 8.70 15.07 -8.20
C ARG A 114 8.89 13.56 -8.19
N VAL A 115 8.90 12.92 -9.37
CA VAL A 115 9.26 11.50 -9.49
C VAL A 115 10.69 11.28 -9.00
N ASP A 116 11.66 12.10 -9.42
CA ASP A 116 13.05 11.99 -8.97
C ASP A 116 13.17 12.19 -7.44
N GLN A 117 12.45 13.14 -6.88
CA GLN A 117 12.40 13.33 -5.43
C GLN A 117 11.84 12.10 -4.71
N LEU A 118 10.74 11.51 -5.20
CA LEU A 118 10.16 10.30 -4.62
C LEU A 118 11.12 9.12 -4.68
N ILE A 119 11.83 8.96 -5.80
CA ILE A 119 12.86 7.92 -5.95
C ILE A 119 13.96 8.13 -4.89
N ALA A 120 14.46 9.34 -4.75
CA ALA A 120 15.51 9.64 -3.78
C ALA A 120 15.06 9.45 -2.33
N GLU A 121 13.91 10.04 -1.95
CA GLU A 121 13.35 9.98 -0.60
C GLU A 121 13.02 8.52 -0.19
N THR A 122 12.32 7.79 -1.06
CA THR A 122 11.91 6.41 -0.77
C THR A 122 13.09 5.44 -0.84
N GLY A 123 14.00 5.66 -1.77
CA GLY A 123 15.25 4.88 -1.87
C GLY A 123 16.11 5.02 -0.61
N GLU A 124 16.19 6.23 -0.02
CA GLU A 124 16.88 6.43 1.25
C GLU A 124 16.18 5.74 2.41
N LEU A 125 14.85 5.82 2.49
CA LEU A 125 14.07 5.08 3.50
C LEU A 125 14.30 3.56 3.39
N TRP A 126 14.35 3.03 2.17
CA TRP A 126 14.64 1.61 1.96
C TRP A 126 16.05 1.24 2.42
N ARG A 127 17.07 1.97 1.98
CA ARG A 127 18.48 1.73 2.37
C ARG A 127 18.71 1.82 3.87
N SER A 128 18.07 2.79 4.52
CA SER A 128 18.24 3.05 5.97
C SER A 128 17.31 2.22 6.86
N ARG A 129 16.43 1.38 6.31
CA ARG A 129 15.37 0.69 7.06
C ARG A 129 15.83 -0.08 8.31
N PHE A 130 17.00 -0.73 8.22
CA PHE A 130 17.54 -1.49 9.36
C PHE A 130 18.25 -0.60 10.38
N SER A 131 19.01 0.40 9.93
CA SER A 131 19.65 1.37 10.83
C SER A 131 18.61 2.23 11.54
N THR A 132 17.61 2.72 10.82
CA THR A 132 16.49 3.48 11.38
C THR A 132 15.73 2.68 12.44
N ARG A 133 15.49 1.39 12.21
CA ARG A 133 14.87 0.51 13.23
C ARG A 133 15.72 0.46 14.51
N LYS A 134 17.03 0.29 14.38
CA LYS A 134 17.97 0.24 15.51
C LYS A 134 18.00 1.57 16.30
N GLU A 135 17.99 2.69 15.58
CA GLU A 135 17.95 4.02 16.19
C GLU A 135 16.62 4.31 16.90
N LEU A 136 15.49 3.92 16.29
CA LEU A 136 14.17 4.03 16.90
C LEU A 136 14.09 3.22 18.19
N LEU A 137 14.57 1.97 18.19
CA LEU A 137 14.65 1.14 19.38
C LEU A 137 15.50 1.78 20.49
N ALA A 138 16.59 2.45 20.11
CA ALA A 138 17.45 3.15 21.08
C ALA A 138 16.82 4.42 21.64
N LYS A 139 16.05 5.17 20.84
CA LYS A 139 15.45 6.46 21.21
C LYS A 139 14.09 6.31 21.87
N CYS A 140 13.24 5.41 21.38
CA CYS A 140 11.84 5.29 21.80
C CYS A 140 11.62 4.16 22.84
N GLY A 141 12.68 3.48 23.26
CA GLY A 141 12.54 2.27 24.07
C GLY A 141 11.88 1.16 23.25
N ASN A 142 10.87 0.48 23.85
CA ASN A 142 10.25 -0.68 23.23
C ASN A 142 8.98 -0.33 22.42
N SER A 143 8.60 0.95 22.29
CA SER A 143 7.38 1.31 21.55
C SER A 143 7.49 2.68 20.87
N TRP A 144 6.72 2.84 19.79
CA TRP A 144 6.56 4.09 19.07
C TRP A 144 5.10 4.28 18.69
N SER A 145 4.58 5.50 18.88
CA SER A 145 3.18 5.81 18.62
C SER A 145 3.01 6.90 17.59
N ARG A 146 1.95 6.82 16.80
CA ARG A 146 1.50 7.90 15.92
C ARG A 146 0.00 8.12 16.04
N LYS A 147 -0.43 9.35 15.74
CA LYS A 147 -1.84 9.68 15.56
C LYS A 147 -2.16 9.64 14.07
N LYS A 148 -3.38 9.19 13.74
CA LYS A 148 -3.90 9.11 12.39
C LYS A 148 -5.37 9.53 12.42
N SER A 149 -5.76 10.41 11.52
CA SER A 149 -7.16 10.81 11.29
C SER A 149 -7.57 10.30 9.91
N ILE A 150 -8.71 9.64 9.84
CA ILE A 150 -9.26 9.07 8.61
C ILE A 150 -10.66 9.63 8.42
N TYR A 151 -10.96 10.04 7.21
CA TYR A 151 -12.29 10.45 6.81
C TYR A 151 -12.79 9.51 5.71
N TYR A 152 -13.90 8.85 5.97
CA TYR A 152 -14.61 8.00 5.02
C TYR A 152 -15.74 8.85 4.42
N ASP A 153 -15.50 9.37 3.22
CA ASP A 153 -16.34 10.37 2.56
C ASP A 153 -17.73 9.84 2.17
N GLU A 154 -17.82 8.60 1.73
CA GLU A 154 -19.09 7.97 1.35
C GLU A 154 -20.06 7.87 2.52
N GLU A 155 -19.56 7.53 3.70
CA GLU A 155 -20.36 7.36 4.93
C GLU A 155 -20.34 8.60 5.83
N GLY A 156 -19.49 9.59 5.56
CA GLY A 156 -19.31 10.76 6.41
C GLY A 156 -18.67 10.47 7.77
N ILE A 157 -18.02 9.30 7.91
CA ILE A 157 -17.41 8.84 9.15
C ILE A 157 -16.05 9.50 9.36
N ARG A 158 -15.79 9.96 10.58
CA ARG A 158 -14.48 10.46 11.03
C ARG A 158 -13.91 9.51 12.07
N GLU A 159 -12.72 9.02 11.83
CA GLU A 159 -12.03 8.12 12.73
C GLU A 159 -10.69 8.70 13.18
N GLU A 160 -10.47 8.73 14.49
CA GLU A 160 -9.20 9.10 15.10
C GLU A 160 -8.54 7.85 15.69
N GLN A 161 -7.29 7.61 15.28
CA GLN A 161 -6.52 6.45 15.73
C GLN A 161 -5.23 6.89 16.44
N ILE A 162 -4.88 6.12 17.48
CA ILE A 162 -3.51 6.10 18.04
C ILE A 162 -2.98 4.70 17.80
N GLU A 163 -2.05 4.58 16.87
CA GLU A 163 -1.34 3.35 16.57
C GLU A 163 -0.04 3.31 17.38
N THR A 164 0.21 2.21 18.09
CA THR A 164 1.45 2.01 18.84
C THR A 164 2.11 0.71 18.43
N ALA A 165 3.28 0.81 17.82
CA ALA A 165 4.12 -0.34 17.49
C ALA A 165 4.97 -0.70 18.72
N HIS A 166 4.81 -1.94 19.19
CA HIS A 166 5.61 -2.52 20.28
C HIS A 166 6.73 -3.37 19.68
N TYR A 167 7.96 -2.93 19.87
CA TYR A 167 9.13 -3.58 19.27
C TYR A 167 9.66 -4.70 20.17
N CYS A 168 10.11 -5.76 19.53
CA CYS A 168 10.79 -6.86 20.18
C CYS A 168 12.16 -7.10 19.54
N ARG A 169 13.13 -7.59 20.31
CA ARG A 169 14.45 -7.93 19.79
C ARG A 169 14.44 -9.28 19.07
N GLN A 170 13.47 -10.14 19.37
CA GLN A 170 13.38 -11.52 18.87
C GLN A 170 12.37 -11.69 17.75
N CYS A 171 11.38 -10.80 17.61
CA CYS A 171 10.30 -10.90 16.64
C CYS A 171 9.87 -9.52 16.13
N SER A 172 8.86 -9.46 15.27
CA SER A 172 8.28 -8.20 14.78
C SER A 172 7.47 -7.42 15.83
N GLY A 173 7.34 -7.96 17.06
CA GLY A 173 6.50 -7.36 18.08
C GLY A 173 5.01 -7.46 17.76
N TYR A 174 4.24 -6.47 18.21
CA TYR A 174 2.80 -6.36 17.95
C TYR A 174 2.39 -4.90 17.80
N LEU A 175 1.18 -4.67 17.30
CA LEU A 175 0.62 -3.33 17.14
C LEU A 175 -0.62 -3.20 18.03
N THR A 176 -0.75 -2.08 18.73
CA THR A 176 -2.01 -1.69 19.36
C THR A 176 -2.61 -0.50 18.64
N ILE A 177 -3.93 -0.50 18.47
CA ILE A 177 -4.69 0.57 17.84
C ILE A 177 -5.80 0.97 18.81
N ARG A 178 -5.77 2.22 19.25
CA ARG A 178 -6.86 2.87 19.99
C ARG A 178 -7.61 3.73 19.01
N THR A 179 -8.88 3.40 18.77
CA THR A 179 -9.66 4.10 17.76
C THR A 179 -11.01 4.56 18.29
N ALA A 180 -11.45 5.72 17.79
CA ALA A 180 -12.78 6.24 17.98
C ALA A 180 -13.30 6.78 16.66
N ALA A 181 -14.49 6.35 16.25
CA ALA A 181 -15.17 6.75 15.03
C ALA A 181 -16.47 7.46 15.37
N ALA A 182 -16.67 8.64 14.78
CA ALA A 182 -17.88 9.45 14.89
C ALA A 182 -18.64 9.49 13.58
N GLY A 183 -19.98 9.63 13.66
CA GLY A 183 -20.83 9.72 12.47
C GLY A 183 -21.24 8.36 11.89
N THR A 184 -20.98 7.25 12.58
CA THR A 184 -21.41 5.94 12.10
C THR A 184 -22.94 5.79 12.24
N ARG A 185 -23.54 4.92 11.42
CA ARG A 185 -24.97 4.60 11.51
C ARG A 185 -25.41 3.96 12.84
N PHE A 186 -24.44 3.53 13.65
CA PHE A 186 -24.67 2.94 14.99
C PHE A 186 -24.30 3.90 16.13
N GLY A 187 -24.10 5.20 15.82
CA GLY A 187 -23.59 6.19 16.75
C GLY A 187 -22.04 6.14 16.84
N ASP A 188 -21.48 6.84 17.81
CA ASP A 188 -20.04 6.85 18.01
C ASP A 188 -19.54 5.47 18.46
N GLN A 189 -18.46 5.01 17.85
CA GLN A 189 -17.86 3.71 18.10
C GLN A 189 -16.45 3.86 18.63
N SER A 190 -16.02 2.97 19.53
CA SER A 190 -14.64 2.96 20.00
C SER A 190 -14.11 1.54 20.17
N ALA A 191 -12.84 1.33 19.81
CA ALA A 191 -12.22 0.03 19.93
C ALA A 191 -10.77 0.14 20.40
N PHE A 192 -10.35 -0.88 21.14
CA PHE A 192 -8.95 -1.22 21.36
C PHE A 192 -8.65 -2.50 20.62
N ILE A 193 -7.68 -2.44 19.72
CA ILE A 193 -7.35 -3.55 18.83
C ILE A 193 -5.87 -3.88 19.01
N ILE A 194 -5.58 -5.17 19.16
CA ILE A 194 -4.23 -5.72 19.09
C ILE A 194 -4.08 -6.47 17.78
N SER A 195 -3.01 -6.19 17.04
CA SER A 195 -2.66 -6.94 15.83
C SER A 195 -1.40 -7.74 16.08
N LEU A 196 -1.54 -9.07 16.00
CA LEU A 196 -0.47 -10.06 16.15
C LEU A 196 -0.02 -10.54 14.77
N LYS A 197 1.29 -10.46 14.52
CA LYS A 197 1.90 -10.96 13.28
C LYS A 197 2.22 -12.44 13.39
N ARG A 198 2.49 -13.09 12.26
CA ARG A 198 2.85 -14.53 12.21
C ARG A 198 4.04 -14.86 13.10
N ASP A 199 5.08 -14.02 13.06
CA ASP A 199 6.33 -14.18 13.78
C ASP A 199 6.33 -13.63 15.21
N THR A 200 5.17 -13.13 15.73
CA THR A 200 5.07 -12.62 17.10
C THR A 200 5.40 -13.74 18.09
N CYS A 201 6.47 -13.58 18.89
CA CYS A 201 6.91 -14.57 19.86
C CYS A 201 5.94 -14.76 21.03
N SER A 202 6.07 -15.84 21.77
CA SER A 202 5.17 -16.17 22.89
C SER A 202 5.12 -15.11 23.98
N GLU A 203 6.24 -14.49 24.32
CA GLU A 203 6.33 -13.41 25.30
C GLU A 203 5.55 -12.16 24.85
N CYS A 204 5.74 -11.75 23.59
CA CYS A 204 4.98 -10.63 23.01
C CYS A 204 3.48 -10.94 22.92
N ARG A 205 3.10 -12.20 22.59
CA ARG A 205 1.70 -12.61 22.58
C ARG A 205 1.08 -12.52 23.96
N GLN A 206 1.77 -13.04 24.99
CA GLN A 206 1.28 -12.98 26.35
C GLN A 206 1.10 -11.53 26.82
N THR A 207 2.11 -10.67 26.60
CA THR A 207 2.05 -9.24 26.95
C THR A 207 0.88 -8.54 26.24
N ALA A 208 0.66 -8.83 24.97
CA ALA A 208 -0.42 -8.28 24.18
C ALA A 208 -1.80 -8.70 24.72
N TYR A 209 -1.98 -9.98 25.07
CA TYR A 209 -3.23 -10.46 25.68
C TYR A 209 -3.47 -9.88 27.07
N ASP A 210 -2.42 -9.74 27.88
CA ASP A 210 -2.52 -9.12 29.20
C ASP A 210 -2.97 -7.66 29.09
N GLU A 211 -2.42 -6.91 28.09
CA GLU A 211 -2.85 -5.54 27.79
C GLU A 211 -4.31 -5.51 27.32
N ALA A 212 -4.73 -6.39 26.43
CA ALA A 212 -6.11 -6.46 25.96
C ALA A 212 -7.11 -6.75 27.10
N GLN A 213 -6.77 -7.70 27.98
CA GLN A 213 -7.61 -8.02 29.15
C GLN A 213 -7.68 -6.86 30.15
N LEU A 214 -6.58 -6.11 30.31
CA LEU A 214 -6.56 -4.90 31.14
C LEU A 214 -7.50 -3.83 30.55
N GLU A 215 -7.40 -3.55 29.25
CA GLU A 215 -8.26 -2.57 28.59
C GLU A 215 -9.72 -2.97 28.60
N LYS A 216 -10.03 -4.27 28.48
CA LYS A 216 -11.39 -4.80 28.68
C LYS A 216 -11.91 -4.53 30.10
N ARG A 217 -11.10 -4.83 31.11
CA ARG A 217 -11.50 -4.59 32.53
C ARG A 217 -11.68 -3.11 32.84
N ASN A 218 -10.92 -2.23 32.19
CA ASN A 218 -11.06 -0.77 32.33
C ASN A 218 -12.40 -0.24 31.79
N GLY A 219 -13.09 -0.98 30.92
CA GLY A 219 -14.42 -0.67 30.41
C GLY A 219 -14.50 0.61 29.57
N LYS A 220 -13.37 1.09 29.06
CA LYS A 220 -13.27 2.34 28.28
C LYS A 220 -13.73 2.16 26.83
N TRP A 221 -13.56 0.98 26.29
CA TRP A 221 -13.77 0.66 24.88
C TRP A 221 -15.04 -0.16 24.69
N GLN A 222 -15.81 0.13 23.63
CA GLN A 222 -16.96 -0.69 23.26
C GLN A 222 -16.54 -2.08 22.78
N TYR A 223 -15.37 -2.12 22.09
CA TYR A 223 -14.81 -3.35 21.56
C TYR A 223 -13.35 -3.47 22.01
N VAL A 224 -12.97 -4.67 22.41
CA VAL A 224 -11.58 -5.07 22.64
C VAL A 224 -11.32 -6.29 21.79
N LEU A 225 -10.45 -6.14 20.77
CA LEU A 225 -10.24 -7.12 19.72
C LEU A 225 -8.80 -7.56 19.67
N VAL A 226 -8.55 -8.84 19.40
CA VAL A 226 -7.25 -9.37 19.05
C VAL A 226 -7.33 -9.93 17.64
N GLN A 227 -6.55 -9.36 16.74
CA GLN A 227 -6.46 -9.75 15.33
C GLN A 227 -5.20 -10.57 15.09
N HIS A 228 -5.36 -11.77 14.53
CA HIS A 228 -4.30 -12.63 14.05
C HIS A 228 -4.11 -12.41 12.55
N ILE A 229 -3.11 -11.59 12.17
CA ILE A 229 -2.91 -11.19 10.76
C ILE A 229 -2.62 -12.40 9.86
N ALA A 230 -1.92 -13.42 10.39
CA ALA A 230 -1.54 -14.60 9.62
C ALA A 230 -2.73 -15.43 9.12
N ASP A 231 -3.78 -15.51 9.95
CA ASP A 231 -4.90 -16.42 9.74
C ASP A 231 -6.20 -15.66 9.40
N GLY A 232 -6.16 -14.32 9.48
CA GLY A 232 -7.32 -13.45 9.29
C GLY A 232 -8.35 -13.53 10.42
N GLU A 233 -8.03 -14.20 11.53
CA GLU A 233 -8.96 -14.38 12.65
C GLU A 233 -9.01 -13.14 13.53
N ILE A 234 -10.21 -12.82 14.03
CA ILE A 234 -10.44 -11.74 14.99
C ILE A 234 -11.18 -12.32 16.20
N GLU A 235 -10.56 -12.21 17.36
CA GLU A 235 -11.12 -12.59 18.65
C GLU A 235 -11.69 -11.34 19.34
N SER A 236 -12.92 -11.39 19.79
CA SER A 236 -13.54 -10.37 20.64
C SER A 236 -13.47 -10.81 22.09
N LEU A 237 -12.81 -10.03 22.92
CA LEU A 237 -12.67 -10.30 24.33
C LEU A 237 -13.87 -9.79 25.13
#